data_ad1755c9aa87a19a5b500c9f86e1f5c9
#
_entry.id   ad1755c9aa87a19a5b500c9f86e1f5c9
#
_cell.length_a   1.000
_cell.length_b   1.000
_cell.length_c   1.000
_cell.angle_alpha   90.00
_cell.angle_beta   90.00
_cell.angle_gamma   90.00
#
_symmetry.space_group_name_H-M   'P 1'
#
loop_
_entity.id
_entity.type
_entity.pdbx_description
1 polymer ?
#
loop_
_entity_poly.entity_id
_entity_poly.type
_entity_poly.pdbx_seq_one_letter_code
_entity_poly.pdbx_strand_id
1 'polypeptide(L)'
;MQAFIPRELVKYTVQEVVSGIFFENTEFFLEAIPLQHGIHCLGYRFAEKDRRRVDMKALKKIAVKEGPHLKELQLGHDIVYQGKKIKAKDYTTMIPGKKISIVTDTLYCDAAIRIAKDADLLFCESTFLGDLKEQAIERKHMTATQAATIAKKAKVKKLVLIHFSQRYKDLRPFSKEARKTFSSVIIGKDLDTFTL
;
A
#
# COMPACT_ATOMS: atom_id res chain seq x y z
N MET A 1 -14.74 5.55 -22.86
CA MET A 1 -14.20 6.81 -23.39
C MET A 1 -12.72 6.85 -23.02
N GLN A 2 -11.82 6.47 -23.95
CA GLN A 2 -10.37 6.57 -23.70
C GLN A 2 -10.00 8.05 -23.75
N ALA A 3 -9.45 8.57 -22.67
CA ALA A 3 -8.88 9.90 -22.66
C ALA A 3 -7.66 9.90 -23.59
N PHE A 4 -7.81 10.51 -24.76
CA PHE A 4 -6.72 10.71 -25.71
C PHE A 4 -5.85 11.86 -25.16
N ILE A 5 -4.76 11.51 -24.45
CA ILE A 5 -3.73 12.49 -24.10
C ILE A 5 -2.81 12.60 -25.31
N PRO A 6 -2.74 13.77 -25.97
CA PRO A 6 -1.83 13.95 -27.09
C PRO A 6 -0.40 13.71 -26.63
N ARG A 7 0.32 12.76 -27.25
CA ARG A 7 1.70 12.39 -26.92
C ARG A 7 2.70 13.56 -26.92
N GLU A 8 2.38 14.64 -27.60
CA GLU A 8 3.26 15.82 -27.76
C GLU A 8 3.30 16.77 -26.55
N LEU A 9 2.35 16.65 -25.58
CA LEU A 9 2.25 17.57 -24.45
C LEU A 9 2.89 17.07 -23.15
N VAL A 10 3.32 15.80 -23.08
CA VAL A 10 3.90 15.23 -21.87
C VAL A 10 5.31 14.76 -22.14
N LYS A 11 6.29 15.46 -21.58
CA LYS A 11 7.68 14.98 -21.53
C LYS A 11 7.75 13.90 -20.45
N TYR A 12 8.19 12.71 -20.82
CA TYR A 12 8.39 11.61 -19.89
C TYR A 12 9.72 10.92 -20.14
N THR A 13 10.28 10.35 -19.10
CA THR A 13 11.44 9.47 -19.14
C THR A 13 10.99 8.09 -18.69
N VAL A 14 11.38 7.06 -19.45
CA VAL A 14 11.12 5.67 -19.08
C VAL A 14 12.35 5.16 -18.35
N GLN A 15 12.11 4.57 -17.17
CA GLN A 15 13.14 3.88 -16.39
C GLN A 15 12.68 2.46 -16.11
N GLU A 16 13.49 1.48 -16.50
CA GLU A 16 13.25 0.08 -16.15
C GLU A 16 13.55 -0.15 -14.67
N VAL A 17 12.66 -0.85 -14.01
CA VAL A 17 12.78 -1.20 -12.59
C VAL A 17 12.93 -2.71 -12.46
N VAL A 18 13.95 -3.15 -11.73
CA VAL A 18 14.19 -4.58 -11.48
C VAL A 18 13.77 -4.97 -10.08
N SER A 19 14.27 -4.26 -9.06
CA SER A 19 13.91 -4.51 -7.65
C SER A 19 14.41 -3.38 -6.75
N GLY A 20 13.85 -3.29 -5.54
CA GLY A 20 14.25 -2.31 -4.53
C GLY A 20 13.46 -1.01 -4.59
N ILE A 21 13.92 -0.01 -3.85
CA ILE A 21 13.34 1.34 -3.87
C ILE A 21 13.82 2.03 -5.14
N PHE A 22 12.87 2.39 -6.01
CA PHE A 22 13.16 3.04 -7.29
C PHE A 22 12.75 4.52 -7.33
N PHE A 23 12.03 4.97 -6.33
CA PHE A 23 11.73 6.39 -6.10
C PHE A 23 11.61 6.65 -4.61
N GLU A 24 12.19 7.75 -4.14
CA GLU A 24 12.10 8.18 -2.75
C GLU A 24 12.22 9.70 -2.66
N ASN A 25 11.39 10.30 -1.81
CA ASN A 25 11.46 11.71 -1.43
C ASN A 25 11.27 11.88 0.08
N THR A 26 11.02 13.09 0.57
CA THR A 26 10.81 13.38 1.98
C THR A 26 9.49 12.84 2.53
N GLU A 27 8.53 12.50 1.68
CA GLU A 27 7.16 12.14 2.06
C GLU A 27 6.87 10.65 1.89
N PHE A 28 7.36 10.02 0.82
CA PHE A 28 7.07 8.62 0.51
C PHE A 28 8.20 7.95 -0.30
N PHE A 29 8.10 6.64 -0.45
CA PHE A 29 8.91 5.87 -1.38
C PHE A 29 8.06 4.88 -2.18
N LEU A 30 8.60 4.49 -3.35
CA LEU A 30 8.09 3.42 -4.20
C LEU A 30 9.09 2.28 -4.25
N GLU A 31 8.62 1.08 -4.00
CA GLU A 31 9.42 -0.14 -3.99
C GLU A 31 8.84 -1.16 -4.97
N ALA A 32 9.71 -1.91 -5.64
CA ALA A 32 9.35 -3.05 -6.47
C ALA A 32 10.08 -4.31 -6.01
N ILE A 33 9.46 -5.47 -6.20
CA ILE A 33 10.05 -6.77 -5.93
C ILE A 33 9.66 -7.77 -7.01
N PRO A 34 10.59 -8.60 -7.52
CA PRO A 34 10.27 -9.65 -8.47
C PRO A 34 9.29 -10.68 -7.89
N LEU A 35 8.29 -11.04 -8.68
CA LEU A 35 7.29 -12.06 -8.40
C LEU A 35 7.55 -13.31 -9.25
N GLN A 36 6.81 -14.38 -8.98
CA GLN A 36 6.97 -15.67 -9.67
C GLN A 36 5.87 -15.87 -10.72
N HIS A 37 6.13 -15.44 -11.94
CA HIS A 37 5.21 -15.63 -13.07
C HIS A 37 5.91 -16.21 -14.30
N GLY A 38 5.17 -16.42 -15.42
CA GLY A 38 5.71 -16.93 -16.69
C GLY A 38 6.62 -15.94 -17.41
N ILE A 39 6.38 -14.67 -17.23
CA ILE A 39 7.18 -13.55 -17.72
C ILE A 39 7.68 -12.72 -16.54
N HIS A 40 8.56 -11.77 -16.79
CA HIS A 40 9.05 -10.87 -15.76
C HIS A 40 7.87 -10.08 -15.17
N CYS A 41 7.63 -10.24 -13.88
CA CYS A 41 6.53 -9.60 -13.18
C CYS A 41 7.00 -9.02 -11.85
N LEU A 42 6.47 -7.85 -11.48
CA LEU A 42 6.84 -7.12 -10.28
C LEU A 42 5.63 -6.87 -9.40
N GLY A 43 5.80 -7.02 -8.10
CA GLY A 43 4.91 -6.45 -7.10
C GLY A 43 5.43 -5.07 -6.69
N TYR A 44 4.51 -4.18 -6.32
CA TYR A 44 4.84 -2.79 -6.00
C TYR A 44 4.31 -2.40 -4.62
N ARG A 45 5.04 -1.47 -3.99
CA ARG A 45 4.59 -0.80 -2.77
C ARG A 45 4.76 0.71 -2.91
N PHE A 46 3.71 1.43 -2.57
CA PHE A 46 3.75 2.83 -2.14
C PHE A 46 3.75 2.86 -0.62
N ALA A 47 4.67 3.61 -0.02
CA ALA A 47 4.70 3.78 1.44
C ALA A 47 5.01 5.22 1.80
N GLU A 48 4.07 5.88 2.48
CA GLU A 48 4.33 7.16 3.12
C GLU A 48 5.31 6.99 4.27
N LYS A 49 6.17 7.98 4.48
CA LYS A 49 7.02 8.07 5.67
C LYS A 49 6.21 8.49 6.88
N ASP A 50 6.57 7.97 8.04
CA ASP A 50 5.98 8.41 9.30
C ASP A 50 6.24 9.90 9.49
N ARG A 51 5.25 10.62 9.99
CA ARG A 51 5.35 12.07 10.22
C ARG A 51 4.95 12.44 11.63
N ARG A 52 5.59 13.49 12.16
CA ARG A 52 5.16 14.07 13.44
C ARG A 52 4.01 15.04 13.22
N ARG A 53 3.02 14.91 14.06
CA ARG A 53 1.90 15.86 14.17
C ARG A 53 2.05 16.66 15.44
N VAL A 54 2.07 17.97 15.32
CA VAL A 54 2.12 18.90 16.47
C VAL A 54 0.76 18.94 17.18
N ASP A 55 0.76 18.81 18.49
CA ASP A 55 -0.43 19.02 19.32
C ASP A 55 -0.61 20.52 19.63
N MET A 56 -1.29 21.20 18.72
CA MET A 56 -1.58 22.63 18.88
C MET A 56 -2.44 22.94 20.11
N LYS A 57 -3.29 21.99 20.57
CA LYS A 57 -4.11 22.20 21.78
C LYS A 57 -3.23 22.24 23.03
N ALA A 58 -2.26 21.34 23.12
CA ALA A 58 -1.30 21.31 24.22
C ALA A 58 -0.38 22.55 24.19
N LEU A 59 0.12 22.95 23.02
CA LEU A 59 0.96 24.14 22.85
C LEU A 59 0.23 25.44 23.21
N LYS A 60 -1.04 25.58 22.86
CA LYS A 60 -1.86 26.76 23.25
C LYS A 60 -2.00 26.89 24.77
N LYS A 61 -2.05 25.80 25.54
CA LYS A 61 -2.10 25.83 27.00
C LYS A 61 -0.85 26.44 27.65
N ILE A 62 0.27 26.40 26.96
CA ILE A 62 1.54 26.99 27.41
C ILE A 62 1.90 28.27 26.63
N ALA A 63 0.89 28.90 26.01
CA ALA A 63 0.99 30.16 25.27
C ALA A 63 1.92 30.16 24.05
N VAL A 64 2.22 28.97 23.46
CA VAL A 64 2.94 28.90 22.20
C VAL A 64 1.98 29.14 21.05
N LYS A 65 2.28 30.15 20.26
CA LYS A 65 1.49 30.53 19.07
C LYS A 65 1.92 29.76 17.83
N GLU A 66 1.07 29.79 16.81
CA GLU A 66 1.42 29.24 15.48
C GLU A 66 2.54 30.07 14.85
N GLY A 67 3.47 29.40 14.17
CA GLY A 67 4.59 30.06 13.51
C GLY A 67 5.63 29.07 12.94
N PRO A 68 6.66 29.59 12.26
CA PRO A 68 7.70 28.76 11.59
C PRO A 68 8.44 27.79 12.52
N HIS A 69 8.56 28.13 13.81
CA HIS A 69 9.21 27.29 14.81
C HIS A 69 8.52 25.93 15.03
N LEU A 70 7.24 25.79 14.66
CA LEU A 70 6.52 24.51 14.75
C LEU A 70 7.09 23.47 13.77
N LYS A 71 7.75 23.89 12.70
CA LYS A 71 8.43 23.02 11.76
C LYS A 71 9.53 22.22 12.44
N GLU A 72 10.28 22.85 13.34
CA GLU A 72 11.34 22.15 14.11
C GLU A 72 10.73 21.07 15.01
N LEU A 73 9.61 21.33 15.68
CA LEU A 73 8.89 20.32 16.44
C LEU A 73 8.43 19.15 15.55
N GLN A 74 7.96 19.45 14.32
CA GLN A 74 7.59 18.41 13.35
C GLN A 74 8.77 17.56 12.91
N LEU A 75 9.98 18.15 12.84
CA LEU A 75 11.21 17.42 12.57
C LEU A 75 11.72 16.63 13.79
N GLY A 76 11.12 16.83 14.95
CA GLY A 76 11.51 16.17 16.20
C GLY A 76 12.55 16.93 17.01
N HIS A 77 12.85 18.17 16.62
CA HIS A 77 13.79 19.04 17.32
C HIS A 77 13.11 19.81 18.44
N ASP A 78 13.79 19.91 19.61
CA ASP A 78 13.35 20.78 20.69
C ASP A 78 13.52 22.25 20.26
N ILE A 79 12.63 23.11 20.72
CA ILE A 79 12.70 24.56 20.45
C ILE A 79 12.82 25.36 21.77
N VAL A 80 13.29 26.60 21.65
CA VAL A 80 13.19 27.60 22.71
C VAL A 80 12.18 28.66 22.26
N TYR A 81 11.11 28.84 23.04
CA TYR A 81 10.07 29.79 22.75
C TYR A 81 9.85 30.72 23.97
N GLN A 82 10.10 32.02 23.81
CA GLN A 82 10.03 33.03 24.91
C GLN A 82 10.85 32.58 26.14
N GLY A 83 12.08 32.09 25.94
CA GLY A 83 12.99 31.65 27.01
C GLY A 83 12.66 30.29 27.63
N LYS A 84 11.58 29.61 27.20
CA LYS A 84 11.20 28.29 27.70
C LYS A 84 11.61 27.22 26.68
N LYS A 85 12.26 26.15 27.16
CA LYS A 85 12.57 24.96 26.35
C LYS A 85 11.32 24.09 26.18
N ILE A 86 10.96 23.78 24.93
CA ILE A 86 9.81 22.96 24.55
C ILE A 86 10.35 21.73 23.86
N LYS A 87 10.12 20.56 24.47
CA LYS A 87 10.60 19.29 23.92
C LYS A 87 9.62 18.76 22.89
N ALA A 88 10.11 18.40 21.69
CA ALA A 88 9.27 17.90 20.62
C ALA A 88 8.46 16.65 21.04
N LYS A 89 9.04 15.73 21.81
CA LYS A 89 8.37 14.52 22.28
C LYS A 89 7.11 14.78 23.13
N ASP A 90 7.05 15.90 23.85
CA ASP A 90 5.95 16.21 24.77
C ASP A 90 4.75 16.86 24.05
N TYR A 91 4.98 17.41 22.84
CA TYR A 91 4.00 18.17 22.08
C TYR A 91 3.80 17.68 20.66
N THR A 92 4.29 16.48 20.35
CA THR A 92 4.09 15.85 19.04
C THR A 92 3.74 14.39 19.18
N THR A 93 2.97 13.88 18.22
CA THR A 93 2.64 12.44 18.08
C THR A 93 3.10 11.95 16.72
N MET A 94 3.69 10.74 16.68
CA MET A 94 4.02 10.09 15.42
C MET A 94 2.74 9.58 14.77
N ILE A 95 2.50 9.99 13.53
CA ILE A 95 1.43 9.48 12.67
C ILE A 95 2.08 8.51 11.69
N PRO A 96 1.74 7.22 11.75
CA PRO A 96 2.25 6.24 10.80
C PRO A 96 1.84 6.59 9.37
N GLY A 97 2.79 6.48 8.45
CA GLY A 97 2.53 6.61 7.03
C GLY A 97 1.65 5.50 6.49
N LYS A 98 0.84 5.79 5.48
CA LYS A 98 -0.01 4.83 4.80
C LYS A 98 0.79 3.98 3.81
N LYS A 99 0.39 2.71 3.67
CA LYS A 99 1.05 1.75 2.78
C LYS A 99 0.03 1.09 1.87
N ILE A 100 0.30 1.12 0.58
CA ILE A 100 -0.49 0.41 -0.43
C ILE A 100 0.44 -0.56 -1.14
N SER A 101 0.02 -1.81 -1.28
CA SER A 101 0.77 -2.80 -2.04
C SER A 101 -0.08 -3.38 -3.16
N ILE A 102 0.58 -3.69 -4.27
CA ILE A 102 -0.04 -4.28 -5.47
C ILE A 102 0.75 -5.54 -5.82
N VAL A 103 0.08 -6.67 -5.76
CA VAL A 103 0.61 -7.97 -6.16
C VAL A 103 -0.18 -8.40 -7.39
N THR A 104 0.48 -8.31 -8.55
CA THR A 104 -0.07 -8.71 -9.83
C THR A 104 0.18 -10.20 -10.09
N ASP A 105 0.17 -10.63 -11.32
CA ASP A 105 0.24 -12.02 -11.76
C ASP A 105 1.42 -12.77 -11.15
N THR A 106 1.14 -13.77 -10.31
CA THR A 106 2.19 -14.53 -9.62
C THR A 106 1.67 -15.83 -9.02
N LEU A 107 2.55 -16.80 -8.87
CA LEU A 107 2.36 -17.88 -7.92
C LEU A 107 2.36 -17.34 -6.49
N TYR A 108 1.74 -18.09 -5.59
CA TYR A 108 1.90 -17.86 -4.15
C TYR A 108 3.38 -17.94 -3.77
N CYS A 109 3.97 -16.86 -3.32
CA CYS A 109 5.39 -16.77 -3.00
C CYS A 109 5.68 -15.81 -1.82
N ASP A 110 6.85 -15.98 -1.19
CA ASP A 110 7.27 -15.15 -0.08
C ASP A 110 7.52 -13.68 -0.49
N ALA A 111 7.87 -13.44 -1.75
CA ALA A 111 8.02 -12.08 -2.27
C ALA A 111 6.69 -11.30 -2.17
N ALA A 112 5.56 -11.94 -2.51
CA ALA A 112 4.24 -11.32 -2.37
C ALA A 112 3.90 -11.00 -0.91
N ILE A 113 4.29 -11.86 0.04
CA ILE A 113 4.11 -11.59 1.47
C ILE A 113 4.99 -10.42 1.92
N ARG A 114 6.25 -10.36 1.48
CA ARG A 114 7.18 -9.28 1.85
C ARG A 114 6.72 -7.93 1.35
N ILE A 115 6.32 -7.82 0.08
CA ILE A 115 5.87 -6.53 -0.48
C ILE A 115 4.55 -6.07 0.14
N ALA A 116 3.69 -7.00 0.57
CA ALA A 116 2.41 -6.71 1.22
C ALA A 116 2.54 -6.39 2.72
N LYS A 117 3.72 -6.56 3.33
CA LYS A 117 3.89 -6.46 4.79
C LYS A 117 3.36 -5.15 5.36
N ASP A 118 2.45 -5.24 6.34
CA ASP A 118 1.82 -4.15 7.08
C ASP A 118 1.12 -3.11 6.18
N ALA A 119 0.65 -3.50 4.97
CA ALA A 119 -0.07 -2.61 4.09
C ALA A 119 -1.46 -2.25 4.66
N ASP A 120 -1.85 -0.98 4.54
CA ASP A 120 -3.21 -0.54 4.85
C ASP A 120 -4.19 -1.10 3.80
N LEU A 121 -3.73 -1.19 2.55
CA LEU A 121 -4.49 -1.74 1.44
C LEU A 121 -3.59 -2.62 0.56
N LEU A 122 -4.01 -3.85 0.33
CA LEU A 122 -3.37 -4.78 -0.59
C LEU A 122 -4.30 -5.06 -1.76
N PHE A 123 -3.89 -4.71 -2.96
CA PHE A 123 -4.46 -5.24 -4.21
C PHE A 123 -3.71 -6.53 -4.54
N CYS A 124 -4.43 -7.63 -4.68
CA CYS A 124 -3.81 -8.91 -4.94
C CYS A 124 -4.59 -9.69 -6.00
N GLU A 125 -3.86 -10.24 -6.98
CA GLU A 125 -4.46 -11.15 -7.93
C GLU A 125 -5.16 -12.31 -7.22
N SER A 126 -6.21 -12.81 -7.85
CA SER A 126 -6.99 -13.96 -7.40
C SER A 126 -7.69 -14.57 -8.59
N THR A 127 -6.89 -15.02 -9.55
CA THR A 127 -7.38 -15.44 -10.87
C THR A 127 -8.35 -16.63 -10.78
N PHE A 128 -8.16 -17.51 -9.79
CA PHE A 128 -8.94 -18.75 -9.64
C PHE A 128 -9.58 -18.88 -8.26
N LEU A 129 -10.62 -19.73 -8.19
CA LEU A 129 -11.13 -20.29 -6.93
C LEU A 129 -10.30 -21.51 -6.52
N GLY A 130 -10.42 -21.92 -5.25
CA GLY A 130 -9.62 -22.99 -4.67
C GLY A 130 -9.81 -24.38 -5.28
N ASP A 131 -10.97 -24.65 -5.90
CA ASP A 131 -11.27 -25.86 -6.65
C ASP A 131 -10.39 -26.03 -7.91
N LEU A 132 -9.85 -24.91 -8.44
CA LEU A 132 -8.94 -24.89 -9.58
C LEU A 132 -7.49 -24.58 -9.20
N LYS A 133 -7.06 -24.98 -7.99
CA LYS A 133 -5.71 -24.70 -7.47
C LYS A 133 -4.61 -25.26 -8.38
N GLU A 134 -4.76 -26.46 -8.91
CA GLU A 134 -3.76 -27.08 -9.81
C GLU A 134 -3.62 -26.26 -11.10
N GLN A 135 -4.73 -25.80 -11.67
CA GLN A 135 -4.73 -24.95 -12.85
C GLN A 135 -4.13 -23.56 -12.56
N ALA A 136 -4.36 -23.02 -11.34
CA ALA A 136 -3.69 -21.79 -10.90
C ALA A 136 -2.17 -21.96 -10.92
N ILE A 137 -1.65 -23.06 -10.37
CA ILE A 137 -0.22 -23.37 -10.35
C ILE A 137 0.33 -23.52 -11.76
N GLU A 138 -0.33 -24.29 -12.63
CA GLU A 138 0.08 -24.50 -14.02
C GLU A 138 0.20 -23.17 -14.79
N ARG A 139 -0.76 -22.27 -14.59
CA ARG A 139 -0.79 -20.94 -15.23
C ARG A 139 -0.01 -19.87 -14.48
N LYS A 140 0.66 -20.22 -13.37
CA LYS A 140 1.44 -19.32 -12.51
C LYS A 140 0.63 -18.16 -11.94
N HIS A 141 -0.58 -18.47 -11.48
CA HIS A 141 -1.50 -17.56 -10.80
C HIS A 141 -1.88 -18.08 -9.42
N MET A 142 -2.69 -17.31 -8.71
CA MET A 142 -3.18 -17.65 -7.38
C MET A 142 -4.69 -17.88 -7.32
N THR A 143 -5.09 -18.54 -6.23
CA THR A 143 -6.50 -18.65 -5.82
C THR A 143 -6.85 -17.54 -4.82
N ALA A 144 -8.17 -17.30 -4.66
CA ALA A 144 -8.69 -16.38 -3.66
C ALA A 144 -8.23 -16.73 -2.23
N THR A 145 -8.15 -18.03 -1.89
CA THR A 145 -7.61 -18.50 -0.60
C THR A 145 -6.12 -18.16 -0.43
N GLN A 146 -5.33 -18.26 -1.49
CA GLN A 146 -3.89 -17.92 -1.45
C GLN A 146 -3.68 -16.42 -1.29
N ALA A 147 -4.43 -15.58 -2.01
CA ALA A 147 -4.42 -14.12 -1.83
C ALA A 147 -4.79 -13.73 -0.39
N ALA A 148 -5.83 -14.33 0.17
CA ALA A 148 -6.23 -14.12 1.56
C ALA A 148 -5.15 -14.60 2.57
N THR A 149 -4.41 -15.67 2.24
CA THR A 149 -3.31 -16.16 3.06
C THR A 149 -2.14 -15.19 3.06
N ILE A 150 -1.80 -14.58 1.92
CA ILE A 150 -0.82 -13.49 1.83
C ILE A 150 -1.26 -12.34 2.72
N ALA A 151 -2.49 -11.87 2.58
CA ALA A 151 -3.04 -10.77 3.38
C ALA A 151 -2.92 -11.03 4.88
N LYS A 152 -3.26 -12.23 5.34
CA LYS A 152 -3.16 -12.64 6.74
C LYS A 152 -1.72 -12.68 7.24
N LYS A 153 -0.81 -13.34 6.48
CA LYS A 153 0.62 -13.45 6.86
C LYS A 153 1.33 -12.10 6.84
N ALA A 154 1.00 -11.24 5.88
CA ALA A 154 1.53 -9.90 5.74
C ALA A 154 0.91 -8.88 6.72
N LYS A 155 -0.09 -9.25 7.50
CA LYS A 155 -0.81 -8.39 8.46
C LYS A 155 -1.41 -7.14 7.81
N VAL A 156 -1.95 -7.27 6.60
CA VAL A 156 -2.60 -6.15 5.91
C VAL A 156 -3.91 -5.77 6.62
N LYS A 157 -4.36 -4.52 6.46
CA LYS A 157 -5.63 -4.08 7.06
C LYS A 157 -6.83 -4.41 6.17
N LYS A 158 -6.66 -4.32 4.84
CA LYS A 158 -7.73 -4.55 3.86
C LYS A 158 -7.17 -5.21 2.61
N LEU A 159 -7.84 -6.26 2.12
CA LEU A 159 -7.52 -6.96 0.88
C LEU A 159 -8.53 -6.62 -0.20
N VAL A 160 -8.06 -6.20 -1.35
CA VAL A 160 -8.84 -6.05 -2.58
C VAL A 160 -8.41 -7.14 -3.53
N LEU A 161 -9.32 -8.06 -3.85
CA LEU A 161 -9.10 -9.09 -4.85
C LEU A 161 -9.28 -8.49 -6.24
N ILE A 162 -8.35 -8.77 -7.12
CA ILE A 162 -8.31 -8.30 -8.51
C ILE A 162 -7.94 -9.44 -9.45
N HIS A 163 -7.92 -9.18 -10.76
CA HIS A 163 -7.43 -10.09 -11.79
C HIS A 163 -8.17 -11.44 -11.80
N PHE A 164 -9.49 -11.39 -11.97
CA PHE A 164 -10.33 -12.60 -12.04
C PHE A 164 -10.34 -13.22 -13.45
N SER A 165 -10.29 -14.55 -13.54
CA SER A 165 -10.47 -15.23 -14.81
C SER A 165 -11.84 -14.92 -15.42
N GLN A 166 -11.89 -14.63 -16.71
CA GLN A 166 -13.12 -14.32 -17.47
C GLN A 166 -14.16 -15.45 -17.47
N ARG A 167 -13.78 -16.67 -17.05
CA ARG A 167 -14.70 -17.81 -16.87
C ARG A 167 -15.76 -17.56 -15.79
N TYR A 168 -15.43 -16.74 -14.80
CA TYR A 168 -16.32 -16.43 -13.69
C TYR A 168 -17.22 -15.24 -14.01
N LYS A 169 -18.51 -15.48 -14.14
CA LYS A 169 -19.52 -14.42 -14.33
C LYS A 169 -20.00 -13.84 -13.01
N ASP A 170 -19.89 -14.62 -11.93
CA ASP A 170 -20.21 -14.21 -10.57
C ASP A 170 -18.94 -14.23 -9.71
N LEU A 171 -18.59 -13.10 -9.13
CA LEU A 171 -17.41 -12.93 -8.28
C LEU A 171 -17.68 -13.11 -6.78
N ARG A 172 -18.96 -13.29 -6.37
CA ARG A 172 -19.32 -13.51 -4.96
C ARG A 172 -18.60 -14.71 -4.33
N PRO A 173 -18.38 -15.84 -5.03
CA PRO A 173 -17.62 -16.96 -4.51
C PRO A 173 -16.19 -16.61 -4.06
N PHE A 174 -15.50 -15.71 -4.76
CA PHE A 174 -14.15 -15.26 -4.39
C PHE A 174 -14.12 -14.61 -3.01
N SER A 175 -15.03 -13.67 -2.77
CA SER A 175 -15.16 -13.02 -1.47
C SER A 175 -15.53 -14.04 -0.37
N LYS A 176 -16.46 -14.97 -0.64
CA LYS A 176 -16.87 -16.00 0.31
C LYS A 176 -15.71 -16.93 0.67
N GLU A 177 -14.89 -17.32 -0.32
CA GLU A 177 -13.75 -18.19 -0.12
C GLU A 177 -12.64 -17.48 0.66
N ALA A 178 -12.23 -16.28 0.23
CA ALA A 178 -11.16 -15.53 0.85
C ALA A 178 -11.48 -15.16 2.31
N ARG A 179 -12.73 -14.83 2.61
CA ARG A 179 -13.18 -14.47 3.98
C ARG A 179 -13.10 -15.60 4.99
N LYS A 180 -12.97 -16.85 4.58
CA LYS A 180 -12.67 -17.96 5.50
C LYS A 180 -11.28 -17.85 6.14
N THR A 181 -10.35 -17.14 5.46
CA THR A 181 -8.95 -16.98 5.90
C THR A 181 -8.66 -15.57 6.40
N PHE A 182 -9.24 -14.54 5.77
CA PHE A 182 -9.03 -13.13 6.06
C PHE A 182 -10.35 -12.36 5.92
N SER A 183 -10.82 -11.68 6.98
CA SER A 183 -12.18 -11.13 7.04
C SER A 183 -12.40 -9.87 6.20
N SER A 184 -11.40 -8.97 6.13
CA SER A 184 -11.51 -7.66 5.48
C SER A 184 -11.22 -7.74 3.98
N VAL A 185 -12.15 -8.35 3.21
CA VAL A 185 -12.01 -8.61 1.77
C VAL A 185 -13.04 -7.81 0.98
N ILE A 186 -12.57 -7.19 -0.11
CA ILE A 186 -13.35 -6.49 -1.12
C ILE A 186 -13.09 -7.15 -2.48
N ILE A 187 -14.11 -7.23 -3.32
CA ILE A 187 -13.99 -7.53 -4.75
C ILE A 187 -13.73 -6.20 -5.46
N GLY A 188 -12.56 -6.05 -6.05
CA GLY A 188 -12.21 -4.86 -6.83
C GLY A 188 -12.95 -4.81 -8.16
N LYS A 189 -13.40 -3.64 -8.53
CA LYS A 189 -13.99 -3.35 -9.84
C LYS A 189 -13.26 -2.17 -10.46
N ASP A 190 -13.29 -2.10 -11.77
CA ASP A 190 -12.74 -0.96 -12.49
C ASP A 190 -13.40 0.34 -12.00
N LEU A 191 -12.58 1.36 -11.80
CA LEU A 191 -12.98 2.69 -11.34
C LEU A 191 -13.42 2.76 -9.86
N ASP A 192 -13.28 1.69 -9.07
CA ASP A 192 -13.51 1.78 -7.64
C ASP A 192 -12.53 2.77 -6.98
N THR A 193 -13.03 3.53 -6.02
CA THR A 193 -12.23 4.47 -5.21
C THR A 193 -12.14 3.98 -3.78
N PHE A 194 -10.93 3.98 -3.22
CA PHE A 194 -10.65 3.57 -1.85
C PHE A 194 -10.06 4.72 -1.03
N THR A 195 -10.61 4.96 0.14
CA THR A 195 -10.08 5.91 1.14
C THR A 195 -9.34 5.14 2.25
N LEU A 196 -8.14 5.64 2.65
CA LEU A 196 -7.26 5.07 3.66
C LEU A 196 -7.23 5.90 4.95
#